data_639af2315bbef74ed76e3e0d5b44c248
#
_entry.id   639af2315bbef74ed76e3e0d5b44c248
#
_cell.length_a   1.000
_cell.length_b   1.000
_cell.length_c   1.000
_cell.angle_alpha   90.00
_cell.angle_beta   90.00
_cell.angle_gamma   90.00
#
_symmetry.space_group_name_H-M   'P 1'
#
loop_
_entity.id
_entity.type
_entity.pdbx_description
1 polymer ?
#
loop_
_entity_poly.entity_id
_entity_poly.type
_entity_poly.pdbx_seq_one_letter_code
_entity_poly.pdbx_strand_id
1 'polypeptide(L)'
;MEKLVKIAVVIQVITLVVCYFSWVLDGCDPFVPFISDTDTNPASSWAFTIGFTLTGALTIPLSIQFYNVRRRWAEQNHGSRIETMNLLSAISVALSGISIIWISYTPWHEQMELHMLQARVIFGGLIIWALLSTVISLRMSERDARFSSLSQTRRSWTVFSLICLLGLAISVYSYAGVSLSIPAGHMDTVLECKDLGHPSLSLAAFFEWSMVIGFAGVSYTGVQEALLIDQ
;
A
#
# COMPACT_ATOMS: atom_id res chain seq x y z
N MET A 1 15.89 -2.50 11.86
CA MET A 1 14.80 -2.68 10.88
C MET A 1 13.47 -3.05 11.54
N GLU A 2 13.41 -4.07 12.38
CA GLU A 2 12.17 -4.56 13.02
C GLU A 2 11.36 -3.45 13.72
N LYS A 3 12.01 -2.64 14.57
CA LYS A 3 11.34 -1.53 15.26
C LYS A 3 10.69 -0.54 14.29
N LEU A 4 11.39 -0.19 13.19
CA LEU A 4 10.89 0.77 12.21
C LEU A 4 9.68 0.21 11.45
N VAL A 5 9.73 -1.07 11.04
CA VAL A 5 8.57 -1.74 10.40
C VAL A 5 7.37 -1.78 11.35
N LYS A 6 7.57 -2.16 12.61
CA LYS A 6 6.51 -2.17 13.62
C LYS A 6 5.88 -0.78 13.80
N ILE A 7 6.71 0.26 13.92
CA ILE A 7 6.24 1.64 14.05
C ILE A 7 5.44 2.05 12.82
N ALA A 8 5.93 1.78 11.62
CA ALA A 8 5.24 2.13 10.37
C ALA A 8 3.88 1.43 10.27
N VAL A 9 3.82 0.13 10.55
CA VAL A 9 2.56 -0.64 10.53
C VAL A 9 1.60 -0.14 11.59
N VAL A 10 2.06 0.13 12.81
CA VAL A 10 1.21 0.66 13.89
C VAL A 10 0.64 2.03 13.52
N ILE A 11 1.47 2.94 12.99
CA ILE A 11 1.01 4.27 12.55
C ILE A 11 -0.03 4.11 11.43
N GLN A 12 0.24 3.27 10.44
CA GLN A 12 -0.69 3.01 9.35
C GLN A 12 -2.03 2.47 9.85
N VAL A 13 -2.02 1.48 10.74
CA VAL A 13 -3.24 0.89 11.32
C VAL A 13 -4.00 1.93 12.14
N ILE A 14 -3.32 2.69 13.00
CA ILE A 14 -3.95 3.76 13.80
C ILE A 14 -4.57 4.81 12.86
N THR A 15 -3.86 5.23 11.81
CA THR A 15 -4.37 6.19 10.83
C THR A 15 -5.67 5.70 10.20
N LEU A 16 -5.67 4.47 9.67
CA LEU A 16 -6.86 3.89 9.04
C LEU A 16 -8.04 3.77 10.01
N VAL A 17 -7.76 3.31 11.23
CA VAL A 17 -8.79 3.18 12.28
C VAL A 17 -9.35 4.55 12.65
N VAL A 18 -8.50 5.54 12.90
CA VAL A 18 -8.94 6.89 13.27
C VAL A 18 -9.71 7.54 12.12
N CYS A 19 -9.24 7.45 10.88
CA CYS A 19 -9.95 7.96 9.71
C CYS A 19 -11.35 7.35 9.60
N TYR A 20 -11.47 6.02 9.67
CA TYR A 20 -12.76 5.35 9.56
C TYR A 20 -13.71 5.69 10.71
N PHE A 21 -13.24 5.65 11.97
CA PHE A 21 -14.10 5.97 13.11
C PHE A 21 -14.50 7.45 13.15
N SER A 22 -13.60 8.36 12.78
CA SER A 22 -13.96 9.80 12.67
C SER A 22 -15.02 10.01 11.60
N TRP A 23 -14.91 9.32 10.45
CA TRP A 23 -15.91 9.31 9.38
C TRP A 23 -17.29 8.84 9.89
N VAL A 24 -17.36 7.69 10.56
CA VAL A 24 -18.63 7.12 11.05
C VAL A 24 -19.23 7.97 12.19
N LEU A 25 -18.39 8.48 13.11
CA LEU A 25 -18.86 9.30 14.24
C LEU A 25 -19.40 10.66 13.80
N ASP A 26 -18.95 11.18 12.66
CA ASP A 26 -19.50 12.41 12.06
C ASP A 26 -20.84 12.18 11.31
N GLY A 27 -21.36 10.97 11.38
CA GLY A 27 -22.66 10.60 10.82
C GLY A 27 -22.62 10.21 9.34
N CYS A 28 -21.43 9.96 8.80
CA CYS A 28 -21.25 9.42 7.48
C CYS A 28 -21.67 7.93 7.40
N ASP A 29 -22.00 7.48 6.20
CA ASP A 29 -22.41 6.10 5.95
C ASP A 29 -21.30 5.12 6.42
N PRO A 30 -21.59 4.16 7.34
CA PRO A 30 -20.62 3.19 7.84
C PRO A 30 -20.20 2.17 6.79
N PHE A 31 -20.77 2.22 5.61
CA PHE A 31 -20.36 1.39 4.51
C PHE A 31 -18.88 1.66 4.20
N VAL A 32 -18.11 0.64 3.82
CA VAL A 32 -16.65 0.79 3.67
C VAL A 32 -16.35 1.84 2.59
N PRO A 33 -15.94 3.08 2.96
CA PRO A 33 -15.52 4.09 1.99
C PRO A 33 -14.16 3.72 1.42
N PHE A 34 -13.77 4.30 0.29
CA PHE A 34 -12.35 4.31 -0.08
C PHE A 34 -11.53 4.98 1.01
N ILE A 35 -10.29 4.58 1.15
CA ILE A 35 -9.39 5.21 2.13
C ILE A 35 -9.32 6.72 1.87
N SER A 36 -9.29 7.13 0.60
CA SER A 36 -9.25 8.53 0.20
C SER A 36 -10.57 9.29 0.41
N ASP A 37 -11.72 8.61 0.49
CA ASP A 37 -12.99 9.26 0.80
C ASP A 37 -12.96 9.85 2.22
N THR A 38 -12.23 9.23 3.14
CA THR A 38 -12.07 9.74 4.49
C THR A 38 -11.34 11.09 4.57
N ASP A 39 -10.65 11.50 3.50
CA ASP A 39 -10.03 12.82 3.36
C ASP A 39 -11.02 13.93 2.97
N THR A 40 -12.18 13.57 2.40
CA THR A 40 -13.19 14.55 1.99
C THR A 40 -13.99 15.13 3.14
N ASN A 41 -14.03 14.42 4.27
CA ASN A 41 -14.77 14.85 5.45
C ASN A 41 -13.85 15.60 6.44
N PRO A 42 -14.20 16.83 6.88
CA PRO A 42 -13.39 17.63 7.80
C PRO A 42 -13.07 16.95 9.13
N ALA A 43 -13.95 16.04 9.61
CA ALA A 43 -13.73 15.32 10.87
C ALA A 43 -12.61 14.27 10.76
N SER A 44 -12.35 13.72 9.58
CA SER A 44 -11.35 12.67 9.34
C SER A 44 -10.13 13.12 8.52
N SER A 45 -10.24 14.22 7.75
CA SER A 45 -9.17 14.68 6.85
C SER A 45 -7.86 15.01 7.58
N TRP A 46 -7.92 15.59 8.77
CA TRP A 46 -6.71 15.87 9.58
C TRP A 46 -5.95 14.58 9.93
N ALA A 47 -6.68 13.51 10.29
CA ALA A 47 -6.09 12.22 10.61
C ALA A 47 -5.49 11.57 9.36
N PHE A 48 -6.16 11.68 8.22
CA PHE A 48 -5.67 11.26 6.92
C PHE A 48 -4.35 11.98 6.60
N THR A 49 -4.34 13.32 6.61
CA THR A 49 -3.17 14.14 6.27
C THR A 49 -1.97 13.82 7.16
N ILE A 50 -2.14 13.85 8.48
CA ILE A 50 -1.05 13.59 9.44
C ILE A 50 -0.58 12.13 9.33
N GLY A 51 -1.51 11.20 9.35
CA GLY A 51 -1.20 9.77 9.38
C GLY A 51 -0.53 9.27 8.11
N PHE A 52 -1.01 9.68 6.92
CA PHE A 52 -0.39 9.29 5.66
C PHE A 52 0.93 10.02 5.42
N THR A 53 1.08 11.28 5.85
CA THR A 53 2.38 11.96 5.85
C THR A 53 3.41 11.18 6.67
N LEU A 54 3.07 10.75 7.88
CA LEU A 54 3.95 9.95 8.72
C LEU A 54 4.24 8.57 8.11
N THR A 55 3.22 7.90 7.56
CA THR A 55 3.37 6.61 6.88
C THR A 55 4.34 6.72 5.70
N GLY A 56 4.17 7.71 4.84
CA GLY A 56 5.06 7.95 3.70
C GLY A 56 6.49 8.30 4.13
N ALA A 57 6.62 9.17 5.15
CA ALA A 57 7.92 9.55 5.72
C ALA A 57 8.69 8.36 6.31
N LEU A 58 7.98 7.37 6.89
CA LEU A 58 8.59 6.14 7.40
C LEU A 58 8.90 5.13 6.28
N THR A 59 8.12 5.12 5.21
CA THR A 59 8.31 4.23 4.07
C THR A 59 9.65 4.48 3.36
N ILE A 60 10.10 5.73 3.29
CA ILE A 60 11.39 6.10 2.65
C ILE A 60 12.59 5.46 3.37
N PRO A 61 12.82 5.65 4.68
CA PRO A 61 13.93 4.99 5.37
C PRO A 61 13.78 3.45 5.41
N LEU A 62 12.55 2.93 5.38
CA LEU A 62 12.33 1.48 5.24
C LEU A 62 12.85 0.96 3.91
N SER A 63 12.65 1.67 2.80
CA SER A 63 13.17 1.27 1.49
C SER A 63 14.70 1.14 1.50
N ILE A 64 15.39 2.09 2.15
CA ILE A 64 16.85 2.08 2.31
C ILE A 64 17.30 0.89 3.18
N GLN A 65 16.57 0.59 4.27
CA GLN A 65 16.92 -0.53 5.13
C GLN A 65 16.74 -1.88 4.44
N PHE A 66 15.64 -2.09 3.70
CA PHE A 66 15.44 -3.29 2.89
C PHE A 66 16.54 -3.44 1.83
N TYR A 67 16.91 -2.33 1.16
CA TYR A 67 17.99 -2.33 0.20
C TYR A 67 19.30 -2.77 0.83
N ASN A 68 19.70 -2.17 1.96
CA ASN A 68 20.98 -2.45 2.61
C ASN A 68 21.07 -3.89 3.14
N VAL A 69 19.98 -4.44 3.68
CA VAL A 69 19.93 -5.82 4.16
C VAL A 69 20.18 -6.81 3.02
N ARG A 70 19.45 -6.67 1.92
CA ARG A 70 19.58 -7.55 0.76
C ARG A 70 20.89 -7.38 0.01
N ARG A 71 21.43 -6.15 -0.01
CA ARG A 71 22.73 -5.86 -0.60
C ARG A 71 23.83 -6.64 0.11
N ARG A 72 23.86 -6.66 1.45
CA ARG A 72 24.84 -7.46 2.23
C ARG A 72 24.80 -8.94 1.83
N TRP A 73 23.61 -9.51 1.71
CA TRP A 73 23.46 -10.89 1.28
C TRP A 73 23.95 -11.10 -0.17
N ALA A 74 23.62 -10.20 -1.08
CA ALA A 74 24.01 -10.28 -2.48
C ALA A 74 25.53 -10.18 -2.67
N GLU A 75 26.21 -9.31 -1.93
CA GLU A 75 27.67 -9.17 -1.94
C GLU A 75 28.36 -10.46 -1.47
N GLN A 76 27.85 -11.10 -0.41
CA GLN A 76 28.39 -12.38 0.08
C GLN A 76 28.18 -13.55 -0.85
N ASN A 77 27.14 -13.51 -1.70
CA ASN A 77 26.71 -14.62 -2.55
C ASN A 77 26.91 -14.38 -4.06
N HIS A 78 27.70 -13.37 -4.46
CA HIS A 78 27.96 -13.00 -5.86
C HIS A 78 26.68 -12.81 -6.69
N GLY A 79 25.68 -12.15 -6.13
CA GLY A 79 24.33 -12.03 -6.67
C GLY A 79 24.07 -10.75 -7.48
N SER A 80 24.82 -10.45 -8.56
CA SER A 80 24.69 -9.21 -9.33
C SER A 80 23.27 -8.92 -9.86
N ARG A 81 22.54 -9.94 -10.31
CA ARG A 81 21.14 -9.78 -10.73
C ARG A 81 20.22 -9.43 -9.57
N ILE A 82 20.48 -9.99 -8.38
CA ILE A 82 19.71 -9.69 -7.17
C ILE A 82 19.93 -8.22 -6.76
N GLU A 83 21.15 -7.71 -6.93
CA GLU A 83 21.48 -6.32 -6.61
C GLU A 83 20.69 -5.33 -7.47
N THR A 84 20.59 -5.54 -8.77
CA THR A 84 19.77 -4.70 -9.67
C THR A 84 18.29 -4.75 -9.30
N MET A 85 17.75 -5.95 -9.07
CA MET A 85 16.35 -6.11 -8.67
C MET A 85 16.08 -5.46 -7.30
N ASN A 86 17.04 -5.54 -6.37
CA ASN A 86 16.96 -4.93 -5.06
C ASN A 86 16.93 -3.39 -5.16
N LEU A 87 17.77 -2.81 -6.02
CA LEU A 87 17.76 -1.37 -6.27
C LEU A 87 16.43 -0.90 -6.85
N LEU A 88 15.90 -1.59 -7.88
CA LEU A 88 14.61 -1.27 -8.47
C LEU A 88 13.47 -1.39 -7.43
N SER A 89 13.52 -2.42 -6.61
CA SER A 89 12.59 -2.64 -5.50
C SER A 89 12.61 -1.46 -4.50
N ALA A 90 13.80 -1.00 -4.10
CA ALA A 90 13.96 0.13 -3.19
C ALA A 90 13.46 1.45 -3.78
N ILE A 91 13.78 1.72 -5.06
CA ILE A 91 13.28 2.90 -5.77
C ILE A 91 11.75 2.89 -5.82
N SER A 92 11.13 1.74 -6.13
CA SER A 92 9.67 1.62 -6.19
C SER A 92 9.01 1.96 -4.84
N VAL A 93 9.55 1.47 -3.72
CA VAL A 93 9.06 1.79 -2.37
C VAL A 93 9.28 3.27 -2.02
N ALA A 94 10.45 3.82 -2.35
CA ALA A 94 10.76 5.22 -2.06
C ALA A 94 9.81 6.16 -2.82
N LEU A 95 9.54 5.89 -4.11
CA LEU A 95 8.58 6.64 -4.92
C LEU A 95 7.16 6.52 -4.35
N SER A 96 6.75 5.33 -3.92
CA SER A 96 5.48 5.14 -3.24
C SER A 96 5.41 5.97 -1.95
N GLY A 97 6.46 5.98 -1.13
CA GLY A 97 6.52 6.77 0.09
C GLY A 97 6.40 8.28 -0.16
N ILE A 98 7.08 8.80 -1.18
CA ILE A 98 6.96 10.20 -1.61
C ILE A 98 5.53 10.50 -2.07
N SER A 99 4.93 9.60 -2.85
CA SER A 99 3.56 9.77 -3.34
C SER A 99 2.53 9.66 -2.22
N ILE A 100 2.76 8.85 -1.18
CA ILE A 100 1.91 8.78 0.02
C ILE A 100 1.93 10.13 0.78
N ILE A 101 3.10 10.76 0.91
CA ILE A 101 3.18 12.11 1.51
C ILE A 101 2.41 13.10 0.63
N TRP A 102 2.62 13.06 -0.67
CA TRP A 102 2.02 14.02 -1.57
C TRP A 102 0.49 13.87 -1.65
N ILE A 103 -0.03 12.64 -1.73
CA ILE A 103 -1.48 12.38 -1.82
C ILE A 103 -2.23 12.89 -0.58
N SER A 104 -1.56 12.94 0.58
CA SER A 104 -2.17 13.43 1.83
C SER A 104 -2.45 14.95 1.85
N TYR A 105 -1.99 15.69 0.83
CA TYR A 105 -2.24 17.12 0.63
C TYR A 105 -3.01 17.42 -0.66
N THR A 106 -3.50 16.39 -1.35
CA THR A 106 -4.24 16.54 -2.62
C THR A 106 -5.57 15.80 -2.53
N PRO A 107 -6.57 16.38 -1.83
CA PRO A 107 -7.88 15.75 -1.69
C PRO A 107 -8.48 15.52 -3.09
N TRP A 108 -8.99 14.31 -3.29
CA TRP A 108 -9.39 13.87 -4.63
C TRP A 108 -10.59 14.65 -5.18
N HIS A 109 -11.46 15.18 -4.32
CA HIS A 109 -12.61 16.01 -4.72
C HIS A 109 -12.20 17.37 -5.30
N GLU A 110 -10.99 17.86 -4.98
CA GLU A 110 -10.45 19.11 -5.52
C GLU A 110 -9.49 18.87 -6.69
N GLN A 111 -8.71 17.79 -6.67
CA GLN A 111 -7.60 17.50 -7.58
C GLN A 111 -7.61 16.04 -8.07
N MET A 112 -8.73 15.60 -8.61
CA MET A 112 -8.99 14.21 -9.01
C MET A 112 -7.86 13.59 -9.85
N GLU A 113 -7.46 14.25 -10.94
CA GLU A 113 -6.47 13.69 -11.87
C GLU A 113 -5.11 13.47 -11.19
N LEU A 114 -4.69 14.46 -10.39
CA LEU A 114 -3.43 14.40 -9.66
C LEU A 114 -3.49 13.32 -8.57
N HIS A 115 -4.57 13.27 -7.81
CA HIS A 115 -4.81 12.24 -6.79
C HIS A 115 -4.77 10.83 -7.39
N MET A 116 -5.45 10.62 -8.52
CA MET A 116 -5.47 9.33 -9.22
C MET A 116 -4.09 8.95 -9.78
N LEU A 117 -3.27 9.92 -10.23
CA LEU A 117 -1.89 9.67 -10.62
C LEU A 117 -1.06 9.19 -9.43
N GLN A 118 -1.17 9.88 -8.30
CA GLN A 118 -0.45 9.54 -7.07
C GLN A 118 -0.87 8.14 -6.55
N ALA A 119 -2.16 7.84 -6.53
CA ALA A 119 -2.66 6.52 -6.15
C ALA A 119 -2.08 5.40 -7.04
N ARG A 120 -2.00 5.62 -8.36
CA ARG A 120 -1.36 4.66 -9.29
C ARG A 120 0.12 4.46 -8.99
N VAL A 121 0.85 5.53 -8.65
CA VAL A 121 2.27 5.43 -8.26
C VAL A 121 2.42 4.68 -6.93
N ILE A 122 1.55 4.93 -5.95
CA ILE A 122 1.56 4.25 -4.66
C ILE A 122 1.31 2.75 -4.85
N PHE A 123 0.17 2.38 -5.38
CA PHE A 123 -0.21 0.96 -5.50
C PHE A 123 0.66 0.23 -6.52
N GLY A 124 0.94 0.85 -7.67
CA GLY A 124 1.84 0.28 -8.68
C GLY A 124 3.25 0.07 -8.16
N GLY A 125 3.81 1.05 -7.46
CA GLY A 125 5.15 0.96 -6.87
C GLY A 125 5.23 -0.12 -5.78
N LEU A 126 4.22 -0.21 -4.90
CA LEU A 126 4.16 -1.23 -3.86
C LEU A 126 3.95 -2.65 -4.44
N ILE A 127 3.19 -2.81 -5.53
CA ILE A 127 3.07 -4.09 -6.24
C ILE A 127 4.40 -4.48 -6.89
N ILE A 128 5.08 -3.55 -7.57
CA ILE A 128 6.40 -3.80 -8.16
C ILE A 128 7.39 -4.22 -7.07
N TRP A 129 7.40 -3.53 -5.94
CA TRP A 129 8.21 -3.90 -4.78
C TRP A 129 7.88 -5.30 -4.26
N ALA A 130 6.61 -5.66 -4.09
CA ALA A 130 6.18 -6.97 -3.60
C ALA A 130 6.60 -8.08 -4.56
N LEU A 131 6.43 -7.88 -5.86
CA LEU A 131 6.86 -8.82 -6.91
C LEU A 131 8.37 -9.01 -6.91
N LEU A 132 9.14 -7.92 -6.97
CA LEU A 132 10.60 -7.98 -6.96
C LEU A 132 11.11 -8.61 -5.66
N SER A 133 10.54 -8.26 -4.51
CA SER A 133 10.87 -8.87 -3.22
C SER A 133 10.61 -10.37 -3.20
N THR A 134 9.52 -10.82 -3.81
CA THR A 134 9.19 -12.24 -3.94
C THR A 134 10.20 -12.97 -4.82
N VAL A 135 10.53 -12.40 -5.98
CA VAL A 135 11.53 -13.01 -6.87
C VAL A 135 12.90 -13.06 -6.19
N ILE A 136 13.31 -12.02 -5.48
CA ILE A 136 14.57 -11.99 -4.72
C ILE A 136 14.57 -13.12 -3.68
N SER A 137 13.51 -13.24 -2.86
CA SER A 137 13.45 -14.28 -1.82
C SER A 137 13.41 -15.69 -2.39
N LEU A 138 12.79 -15.91 -3.55
CA LEU A 138 12.86 -17.19 -4.26
C LEU A 138 14.29 -17.52 -4.69
N ARG A 139 15.03 -16.55 -5.24
CA ARG A 139 16.44 -16.73 -5.62
C ARG A 139 17.35 -16.97 -4.41
N MET A 140 17.03 -16.34 -3.27
CA MET A 140 17.72 -16.60 -2.01
C MET A 140 17.45 -18.03 -1.53
N SER A 141 16.21 -18.52 -1.62
CA SER A 141 15.82 -19.87 -1.20
C SER A 141 16.43 -20.97 -2.07
N GLU A 142 16.73 -20.70 -3.33
CA GLU A 142 17.47 -21.64 -4.23
C GLU A 142 18.92 -21.85 -3.76
N ARG A 143 19.50 -20.90 -3.03
CA ARG A 143 20.88 -20.95 -2.54
C ARG A 143 20.98 -21.33 -1.07
N ASP A 144 19.95 -21.02 -0.29
CA ASP A 144 19.90 -21.23 1.14
C ASP A 144 18.48 -21.62 1.57
N ALA A 145 18.32 -22.89 1.97
CA ALA A 145 17.03 -23.46 2.36
C ALA A 145 16.35 -22.73 3.54
N ARG A 146 17.09 -21.97 4.36
CA ARG A 146 16.53 -21.16 5.45
C ARG A 146 15.51 -20.14 4.96
N PHE A 147 15.63 -19.67 3.71
CA PHE A 147 14.69 -18.72 3.10
C PHE A 147 13.45 -19.37 2.47
N SER A 148 13.32 -20.70 2.46
CA SER A 148 12.23 -21.38 1.77
C SER A 148 10.85 -21.04 2.35
N SER A 149 10.67 -21.15 3.67
CA SER A 149 9.41 -20.78 4.34
C SER A 149 9.08 -19.31 4.17
N LEU A 150 10.08 -18.44 4.27
CA LEU A 150 9.94 -16.99 4.04
C LEU A 150 9.44 -16.70 2.63
N SER A 151 10.05 -17.31 1.61
CA SER A 151 9.68 -17.07 0.20
C SER A 151 8.24 -17.49 -0.09
N GLN A 152 7.77 -18.58 0.49
CA GLN A 152 6.38 -19.04 0.38
C GLN A 152 5.40 -18.06 1.03
N THR A 153 5.68 -17.62 2.26
CA THR A 153 4.84 -16.64 2.98
C THR A 153 4.76 -15.32 2.22
N ARG A 154 5.89 -14.82 1.74
CA ARG A 154 5.96 -13.59 0.93
C ARG A 154 5.17 -13.72 -0.37
N ARG A 155 5.32 -14.85 -1.07
CA ARG A 155 4.56 -15.15 -2.27
C ARG A 155 3.06 -15.11 -2.01
N SER A 156 2.59 -15.69 -0.90
CA SER A 156 1.17 -15.68 -0.54
C SER A 156 0.64 -14.26 -0.34
N TRP A 157 1.37 -13.41 0.40
CA TRP A 157 1.00 -12.01 0.58
C TRP A 157 1.03 -11.19 -0.73
N THR A 158 2.00 -11.45 -1.60
CA THR A 158 2.09 -10.80 -2.91
C THR A 158 0.94 -11.22 -3.82
N VAL A 159 0.60 -12.50 -3.87
CA VAL A 159 -0.55 -13.01 -4.64
C VAL A 159 -1.86 -12.43 -4.09
N PHE A 160 -2.01 -12.38 -2.78
CA PHE A 160 -3.17 -11.73 -2.15
C PHE A 160 -3.30 -10.27 -2.57
N SER A 161 -2.21 -9.48 -2.51
CA SER A 161 -2.21 -8.08 -2.94
C SER A 161 -2.55 -7.92 -4.43
N LEU A 162 -2.08 -8.84 -5.29
CA LEU A 162 -2.42 -8.85 -6.72
C LEU A 162 -3.90 -9.15 -6.96
N ILE A 163 -4.47 -10.11 -6.23
CA ILE A 163 -5.91 -10.41 -6.29
C ILE A 163 -6.72 -9.18 -5.87
N CYS A 164 -6.30 -8.50 -4.79
CA CYS A 164 -6.95 -7.28 -4.33
C CYS A 164 -6.86 -6.17 -5.39
N LEU A 165 -5.69 -5.96 -6.02
CA LEU A 165 -5.56 -4.97 -7.10
C LEU A 165 -6.47 -5.28 -8.29
N LEU A 166 -6.54 -6.54 -8.71
CA LEU A 166 -7.44 -6.95 -9.79
C LEU A 166 -8.90 -6.78 -9.41
N GLY A 167 -9.27 -7.16 -8.19
CA GLY A 167 -10.62 -6.97 -7.66
C GLY A 167 -11.01 -5.49 -7.61
N LEU A 168 -10.12 -4.62 -7.12
CA LEU A 168 -10.29 -3.18 -7.14
C LEU A 168 -10.53 -2.67 -8.56
N ALA A 169 -9.64 -3.02 -9.50
CA ALA A 169 -9.73 -2.58 -10.89
C ALA A 169 -11.04 -3.03 -11.57
N ILE A 170 -11.43 -4.29 -11.40
CA ILE A 170 -12.67 -4.85 -11.96
C ILE A 170 -13.88 -4.14 -11.36
N SER A 171 -13.89 -3.90 -10.05
CA SER A 171 -15.00 -3.27 -9.36
C SER A 171 -15.17 -1.81 -9.77
N VAL A 172 -14.06 -1.05 -9.88
CA VAL A 172 -14.08 0.33 -10.40
C VAL A 172 -14.55 0.35 -11.86
N TYR A 173 -14.04 -0.56 -12.70
CA TYR A 173 -14.46 -0.68 -14.09
C TYR A 173 -15.97 -1.01 -14.22
N SER A 174 -16.48 -1.87 -13.35
CA SER A 174 -17.91 -2.22 -13.33
C SER A 174 -18.80 -1.03 -12.96
N TYR A 175 -18.29 -0.06 -12.22
CA TYR A 175 -19.00 1.16 -11.85
C TYR A 175 -18.86 2.27 -12.91
N ALA A 176 -17.63 2.57 -13.32
CA ALA A 176 -17.30 3.72 -14.17
C ALA A 176 -17.33 3.41 -15.68
N GLY A 177 -17.44 2.14 -16.06
CA GLY A 177 -17.41 1.69 -17.45
C GLY A 177 -16.04 1.83 -18.11
N VAL A 178 -16.01 1.64 -19.43
CA VAL A 178 -14.76 1.64 -20.24
C VAL A 178 -14.05 2.99 -20.22
N SER A 179 -14.81 4.08 -20.16
CA SER A 179 -14.25 5.45 -20.14
C SER A 179 -13.64 5.83 -18.80
N LEU A 180 -13.83 5.02 -17.76
CA LEU A 180 -13.47 5.35 -16.37
C LEU A 180 -13.99 6.73 -15.95
N SER A 181 -15.13 7.14 -16.51
CA SER A 181 -15.78 8.41 -16.16
C SER A 181 -16.59 8.23 -14.89
N ILE A 182 -16.38 9.10 -13.95
CA ILE A 182 -17.16 9.11 -12.71
C ILE A 182 -18.57 9.58 -13.07
N PRO A 183 -19.62 8.81 -12.67
CA PRO A 183 -20.98 9.21 -12.92
C PRO A 183 -21.32 10.57 -12.32
N ALA A 184 -22.18 11.32 -13.02
CA ALA A 184 -22.65 12.61 -12.52
C ALA A 184 -23.34 12.44 -11.14
N GLY A 185 -23.06 13.33 -10.20
CA GLY A 185 -23.59 13.28 -8.83
C GLY A 185 -22.80 12.41 -7.86
N HIS A 186 -21.86 11.58 -8.32
CA HIS A 186 -21.03 10.78 -7.40
C HIS A 186 -20.22 11.64 -6.43
N MET A 187 -19.68 12.76 -6.91
CA MET A 187 -18.93 13.70 -6.08
C MET A 187 -19.80 14.26 -4.94
N ASP A 188 -21.03 14.66 -5.27
CA ASP A 188 -21.95 15.20 -4.27
C ASP A 188 -22.27 14.14 -3.21
N THR A 189 -22.52 12.88 -3.63
CA THR A 189 -22.75 11.75 -2.73
C THR A 189 -21.58 11.53 -1.76
N VAL A 190 -20.34 11.60 -2.25
CA VAL A 190 -19.14 11.43 -1.41
C VAL A 190 -18.95 12.61 -0.46
N LEU A 191 -19.18 13.84 -0.91
CA LEU A 191 -19.08 15.03 -0.07
C LEU A 191 -20.17 15.07 1.03
N GLU A 192 -21.38 14.60 0.71
CA GLU A 192 -22.46 14.41 1.70
C GLU A 192 -22.22 13.19 2.59
N CYS A 193 -21.31 12.32 2.20
CA CYS A 193 -20.92 11.07 2.83
C CYS A 193 -22.11 10.16 3.21
N LYS A 194 -23.17 10.20 2.40
CA LYS A 194 -24.42 9.42 2.58
C LYS A 194 -24.77 8.69 1.29
N ASP A 195 -25.52 7.60 1.43
CA ASP A 195 -25.97 6.77 0.30
C ASP A 195 -24.81 6.24 -0.57
N LEU A 196 -23.67 5.97 0.04
CA LEU A 196 -22.46 5.44 -0.62
C LEU A 196 -22.59 3.96 -1.00
N GLY A 197 -23.70 3.31 -0.68
CA GLY A 197 -23.91 1.86 -0.78
C GLY A 197 -23.98 1.28 -2.17
N HIS A 198 -23.21 1.79 -3.15
CA HIS A 198 -23.13 1.14 -4.46
C HIS A 198 -22.28 -0.14 -4.40
N PRO A 199 -22.83 -1.33 -4.71
CA PRO A 199 -22.13 -2.60 -4.49
C PRO A 199 -20.73 -2.68 -5.10
N SER A 200 -20.55 -2.15 -6.31
CA SER A 200 -19.24 -2.18 -6.99
C SER A 200 -18.22 -1.28 -6.31
N LEU A 201 -18.62 -0.08 -5.85
CA LEU A 201 -17.70 0.84 -5.14
C LEU A 201 -17.29 0.28 -3.80
N SER A 202 -18.21 -0.31 -3.08
CA SER A 202 -17.95 -0.94 -1.80
C SER A 202 -17.03 -2.14 -1.90
N LEU A 203 -17.22 -2.93 -2.95
CA LEU A 203 -16.32 -4.02 -3.24
C LEU A 203 -14.94 -3.50 -3.62
N ALA A 204 -14.86 -2.42 -4.39
CA ALA A 204 -13.60 -1.75 -4.72
C ALA A 204 -12.89 -1.24 -3.46
N ALA A 205 -13.60 -0.56 -2.57
CA ALA A 205 -13.07 -0.09 -1.30
C ALA A 205 -12.59 -1.25 -0.42
N PHE A 206 -13.36 -2.34 -0.31
CA PHE A 206 -12.95 -3.55 0.40
C PHE A 206 -11.62 -4.10 -0.13
N PHE A 207 -11.44 -4.15 -1.45
CA PHE A 207 -10.19 -4.58 -2.05
C PHE A 207 -9.04 -3.60 -1.80
N GLU A 208 -9.30 -2.29 -1.78
CA GLU A 208 -8.29 -1.29 -1.44
C GLU A 208 -7.76 -1.49 -0.01
N TRP A 209 -8.65 -1.58 0.97
CA TRP A 209 -8.27 -1.85 2.37
C TRP A 209 -7.54 -3.18 2.53
N SER A 210 -8.01 -4.23 1.87
CA SER A 210 -7.39 -5.56 1.91
C SER A 210 -5.98 -5.54 1.29
N MET A 211 -5.77 -4.78 0.22
CA MET A 211 -4.47 -4.63 -0.43
C MET A 211 -3.44 -3.99 0.50
N VAL A 212 -3.84 -3.00 1.29
CA VAL A 212 -2.97 -2.37 2.32
C VAL A 212 -2.53 -3.39 3.37
N ILE A 213 -3.42 -4.30 3.80
CA ILE A 213 -3.08 -5.42 4.69
C ILE A 213 -2.06 -6.35 4.02
N GLY A 214 -2.24 -6.63 2.74
CA GLY A 214 -1.30 -7.44 1.95
C GLY A 214 0.12 -6.85 1.94
N PHE A 215 0.24 -5.53 1.72
CA PHE A 215 1.53 -4.84 1.76
C PHE A 215 2.17 -4.85 3.16
N ALA A 216 1.39 -4.72 4.21
CA ALA A 216 1.88 -4.88 5.58
C ALA A 216 2.44 -6.30 5.82
N GLY A 217 1.77 -7.33 5.29
CA GLY A 217 2.25 -8.72 5.31
C GLY A 217 3.58 -8.90 4.58
N VAL A 218 3.74 -8.33 3.37
CA VAL A 218 5.02 -8.34 2.65
C VAL A 218 6.10 -7.61 3.45
N SER A 219 5.80 -6.46 4.06
CA SER A 219 6.75 -5.70 4.89
C SER A 219 7.23 -6.52 6.09
N TYR A 220 6.33 -7.25 6.75
CA TYR A 220 6.66 -8.11 7.88
C TYR A 220 7.62 -9.25 7.47
N THR A 221 7.44 -9.83 6.28
CA THR A 221 8.40 -10.82 5.77
C THR A 221 9.80 -10.25 5.54
N GLY A 222 9.92 -8.94 5.32
CA GLY A 222 11.22 -8.27 5.24
C GLY A 222 11.98 -8.24 6.58
N VAL A 223 11.26 -8.16 7.70
CA VAL A 223 11.86 -8.31 9.04
C VAL A 223 12.43 -9.71 9.22
N GLN A 224 11.64 -10.73 8.87
CA GLN A 224 12.08 -12.12 8.95
C GLN A 224 13.31 -12.38 8.06
N GLU A 225 13.34 -11.79 6.85
CA GLU A 225 14.49 -11.85 5.94
C GLU A 225 15.75 -11.29 6.58
N ALA A 226 15.66 -10.14 7.24
CA ALA A 226 16.81 -9.53 7.90
C ALA A 226 17.34 -10.39 9.04
N LEU A 227 16.45 -10.98 9.85
CA LEU A 227 16.84 -11.87 10.93
C LEU A 227 17.58 -13.11 10.42
N LEU A 228 17.18 -13.66 9.27
CA LEU A 228 17.88 -14.79 8.63
C LEU A 228 19.24 -14.42 8.03
N ILE A 229 19.40 -13.19 7.56
CA ILE A 229 20.67 -12.70 6.99
C ILE A 229 21.68 -12.41 8.11
N ASP A 230 21.22 -11.94 9.26
CA ASP A 230 22.09 -11.57 10.39
C ASP A 230 22.52 -12.79 11.25
N GLN A 231 22.02 -14.02 10.94
CA GLN A 231 22.42 -15.33 11.50
C GLN A 231 23.55 -15.97 10.66
#